data_a35c77b7f64f3d35ae8c1d1bba089ab8
#
_entry.id   a35c77b7f64f3d35ae8c1d1bba089ab8
#
_cell.length_a   1.000
_cell.length_b   1.000
_cell.length_c   1.000
_cell.angle_alpha   90.00
_cell.angle_beta   90.00
_cell.angle_gamma   90.00
#
_symmetry.space_group_name_H-M   'P 1'
#
loop_
_entity.id
_entity.type
_entity.pdbx_description
1 polymer ?
#
loop_
_entity_poly.entity_id
_entity_poly.type
_entity_poly.pdbx_seq_one_letter_code
_entity_poly.pdbx_strand_id
1 'polypeptide(L)'
;MDKIRTYGMSMKVPLAIIMIAAALIPLFLQAVVMLGSFNQGQLDARTIEIQNQCVILSNKMTRSGYMTAEKKNNTALDSQMQAISDVYNGRIVIVNSNFRVITDTFNLSTGKFYISEEVIKCFKGENSSHYNKDMQYLAQTIPVYDPANEKNIYGVIVVTASTENILSLTDKVMGKSNLFLVFICLAMGVLAVVAVHILMRPFKKLQLSFDRVAQGDLDADITENTYRETTQLSQAVQKSLSKLKAVDQSRQEFVSNVSHELKTPITSIRVLADSLMGMEEVPVELYREFMTDISDEIDRENQIIEDLLTLVKMDKSAESQMNIEQVNINGELELILKRLRPIAKRGNVELVLESIREVTADVDRVKISLAITNLVENAIKYNRDSGNVRVTLDADHKYFYVKVTDTGIGIPEDALEHIFERFFRVDKARSREVGGTGLGLAIAKNVIQMHHGIIDVESTPGEGTTFSMRIPLTYVLRQEVKS
;
A
#
# COMPACT_ATOMS: atom_id res chain seq x y z
N MET A 1 -11.54 -9.60 -26.64
CA MET A 1 -10.93 -8.91 -25.49
C MET A 1 -12.03 -8.11 -24.84
N ASP A 2 -12.67 -8.72 -23.85
CA ASP A 2 -13.82 -8.16 -23.16
C ASP A 2 -13.37 -6.97 -22.31
N LYS A 3 -13.97 -5.80 -22.60
CA LYS A 3 -13.95 -4.66 -21.69
C LYS A 3 -14.70 -5.08 -20.43
N ILE A 4 -13.97 -5.51 -19.41
CA ILE A 4 -14.50 -5.55 -18.04
C ILE A 4 -14.80 -4.09 -17.66
N ARG A 5 -16.05 -3.70 -17.91
CA ARG A 5 -16.64 -2.46 -17.38
C ARG A 5 -16.84 -2.65 -15.89
N THR A 6 -15.79 -2.52 -15.12
CA THR A 6 -15.93 -2.32 -13.67
C THR A 6 -16.57 -0.94 -13.48
N TYR A 7 -17.87 -0.93 -13.20
CA TYR A 7 -18.59 0.23 -12.70
C TYR A 7 -18.11 0.54 -11.27
N GLY A 8 -16.85 0.91 -11.13
CA GLY A 8 -16.32 1.45 -9.90
C GLY A 8 -16.53 2.97 -9.89
N MET A 9 -17.25 3.48 -8.89
CA MET A 9 -17.28 4.94 -8.65
C MET A 9 -15.86 5.46 -8.56
N SER A 10 -15.56 6.56 -9.29
CA SER A 10 -14.25 7.21 -9.19
C SER A 10 -13.94 7.54 -7.73
N MET A 11 -12.73 7.20 -7.25
CA MET A 11 -12.26 7.55 -5.89
C MET A 11 -12.44 9.03 -5.52
N LYS A 12 -12.56 9.90 -6.53
CA LYS A 12 -12.82 11.34 -6.33
C LYS A 12 -14.15 11.60 -5.64
N VAL A 13 -15.18 10.83 -5.97
CA VAL A 13 -16.54 11.04 -5.44
C VAL A 13 -16.62 10.68 -3.95
N PRO A 14 -16.27 9.46 -3.50
CA PRO A 14 -16.30 9.14 -2.08
C PRO A 14 -15.36 10.04 -1.25
N LEU A 15 -14.18 10.40 -1.78
CA LEU A 15 -13.27 11.29 -1.08
C LEU A 15 -13.87 12.69 -0.89
N ALA A 16 -14.51 13.25 -1.92
CA ALA A 16 -15.22 14.51 -1.81
C ALA A 16 -16.37 14.45 -0.80
N ILE A 17 -17.16 13.36 -0.82
CA ILE A 17 -18.27 13.16 0.14
C ILE A 17 -17.74 13.09 1.57
N ILE A 18 -16.68 12.34 1.81
CA ILE A 18 -16.07 12.23 3.15
C ILE A 18 -15.57 13.60 3.63
N MET A 19 -14.88 14.36 2.78
CA MET A 19 -14.38 15.70 3.14
C MET A 19 -15.53 16.67 3.45
N ILE A 20 -16.58 16.65 2.64
CA ILE A 20 -17.77 17.49 2.86
C ILE A 20 -18.49 17.07 4.16
N ALA A 21 -18.71 15.78 4.36
CA ALA A 21 -19.34 15.27 5.57
C ALA A 21 -18.54 15.59 6.84
N ALA A 22 -17.22 15.42 6.81
CA ALA A 22 -16.33 15.74 7.94
C ALA A 22 -16.36 17.23 8.31
N ALA A 23 -16.59 18.11 7.35
CA ALA A 23 -16.71 19.55 7.59
C ALA A 23 -18.12 19.98 8.04
N LEU A 24 -19.16 19.39 7.46
CA LEU A 24 -20.55 19.82 7.71
C LEU A 24 -21.15 19.22 8.97
N ILE A 25 -20.83 17.98 9.34
CA ILE A 25 -21.40 17.34 10.54
C ILE A 25 -21.09 18.12 11.82
N PRO A 26 -19.85 18.55 12.11
CA PRO A 26 -19.55 19.35 13.29
C PRO A 26 -20.25 20.71 13.28
N LEU A 27 -20.33 21.38 12.12
CA LEU A 27 -21.01 22.67 11.99
C LEU A 27 -22.53 22.55 12.25
N PHE A 28 -23.16 21.52 11.73
CA PHE A 28 -24.56 21.25 12.01
C PHE A 28 -24.80 20.96 13.47
N LEU A 29 -23.97 20.13 14.10
CA LEU A 29 -24.08 19.82 15.53
C LEU A 29 -23.91 21.09 16.37
N GLN A 30 -22.92 21.92 16.06
CA GLN A 30 -22.69 23.21 16.73
C GLN A 30 -23.89 24.15 16.58
N ALA A 31 -24.49 24.23 15.39
CA ALA A 31 -25.66 25.07 15.15
C ALA A 31 -26.87 24.64 16.01
N VAL A 32 -27.12 23.32 16.11
CA VAL A 32 -28.20 22.77 16.95
C VAL A 32 -27.97 23.07 18.45
N VAL A 33 -26.76 22.87 18.96
CA VAL A 33 -26.42 23.13 20.36
C VAL A 33 -26.50 24.62 20.65
N MET A 34 -25.96 25.46 19.78
CA MET A 34 -25.98 26.93 19.96
C MET A 34 -27.41 27.48 19.99
N LEU A 35 -28.28 26.95 19.13
CA LEU A 35 -29.67 27.38 19.08
C LEU A 35 -30.43 27.02 20.35
N GLY A 36 -30.28 25.76 20.84
CA GLY A 36 -30.86 25.33 22.10
C GLY A 36 -30.40 26.18 23.28
N SER A 37 -29.08 26.41 23.37
CA SER A 37 -28.48 27.23 24.45
C SER A 37 -28.90 28.70 24.37
N PHE A 38 -29.01 29.27 23.16
CA PHE A 38 -29.46 30.65 22.97
C PHE A 38 -30.90 30.87 23.46
N ASN A 39 -31.83 29.96 23.04
CA ASN A 39 -33.23 30.06 23.46
C ASN A 39 -33.37 29.93 24.98
N GLN A 40 -32.69 28.98 25.59
CA GLN A 40 -32.74 28.77 27.01
C GLN A 40 -32.12 29.98 27.76
N GLY A 41 -30.99 30.46 27.31
CA GLY A 41 -30.32 31.64 27.91
C GLY A 41 -31.17 32.90 27.85
N GLN A 42 -31.92 33.12 26.78
CA GLN A 42 -32.86 34.26 26.67
C GLN A 42 -34.04 34.14 27.62
N LEU A 43 -34.63 32.93 27.78
CA LEU A 43 -35.71 32.70 28.73
C LEU A 43 -35.24 32.85 30.17
N ASP A 44 -34.05 32.31 30.51
CA ASP A 44 -33.48 32.45 31.86
C ASP A 44 -33.17 33.91 32.19
N ALA A 45 -32.58 34.64 31.26
CA ALA A 45 -32.31 36.06 31.45
C ALA A 45 -33.60 36.87 31.67
N ARG A 46 -34.66 36.57 30.90
CA ARG A 46 -35.96 37.22 31.06
C ARG A 46 -36.60 36.89 32.37
N THR A 47 -36.49 35.63 32.78
CA THR A 47 -37.00 35.14 34.10
C THR A 47 -36.36 35.88 35.27
N ILE A 48 -35.01 36.01 35.24
CA ILE A 48 -34.25 36.72 36.27
C ILE A 48 -34.61 38.24 36.26
N GLU A 49 -34.74 38.84 35.10
CA GLU A 49 -35.08 40.26 34.98
C GLU A 49 -36.45 40.56 35.57
N ILE A 50 -37.49 39.79 35.24
CA ILE A 50 -38.85 39.90 35.77
C ILE A 50 -38.84 39.65 37.31
N GLN A 51 -38.13 38.64 37.73
CA GLN A 51 -38.02 38.32 39.16
C GLN A 51 -37.43 39.49 39.95
N ASN A 52 -36.35 40.10 39.47
CA ASN A 52 -35.71 41.24 40.11
C ASN A 52 -36.65 42.44 40.20
N GLN A 53 -37.38 42.79 39.10
CA GLN A 53 -38.34 43.88 39.11
C GLN A 53 -39.50 43.64 40.09
N CYS A 54 -39.98 42.38 40.14
CA CYS A 54 -41.08 42.03 41.02
C CYS A 54 -40.65 41.96 42.48
N VAL A 55 -39.42 41.54 42.79
CA VAL A 55 -38.87 41.62 44.17
C VAL A 55 -38.75 43.08 44.62
N ILE A 56 -38.30 43.97 43.75
CA ILE A 56 -38.26 45.42 44.04
C ILE A 56 -39.68 45.93 44.31
N LEU A 57 -40.65 45.54 43.50
CA LEU A 57 -42.05 45.87 43.66
C LEU A 57 -42.62 45.32 44.98
N SER A 58 -42.39 44.06 45.30
CA SER A 58 -42.78 43.39 46.56
C SER A 58 -42.24 44.13 47.75
N ASN A 59 -40.94 44.43 47.79
CA ASN A 59 -40.32 45.21 48.88
C ASN A 59 -40.90 46.60 49.04
N LYS A 60 -41.24 47.29 47.98
CA LYS A 60 -41.93 48.58 48.06
C LYS A 60 -43.36 48.45 48.59
N MET A 61 -44.09 47.43 48.18
CA MET A 61 -45.44 47.11 48.66
C MET A 61 -45.42 46.77 50.16
N THR A 62 -44.46 45.96 50.59
CA THR A 62 -44.24 45.66 52.02
C THR A 62 -44.01 46.95 52.83
N ARG A 63 -43.07 47.79 52.41
CA ARG A 63 -42.74 49.05 53.12
C ARG A 63 -43.87 50.09 53.13
N SER A 64 -44.69 50.14 52.08
CA SER A 64 -45.82 51.07 51.99
C SER A 64 -47.08 50.61 52.67
N GLY A 65 -47.14 49.35 53.17
CA GLY A 65 -48.34 48.76 53.70
C GLY A 65 -49.45 48.59 52.68
N TYR A 66 -49.12 48.42 51.39
CA TYR A 66 -50.07 48.41 50.26
C TYR A 66 -51.19 47.33 50.42
N MET A 67 -50.89 46.25 51.11
CA MET A 67 -51.86 45.15 51.35
C MET A 67 -52.81 45.40 52.50
N THR A 68 -52.49 46.31 53.43
CA THR A 68 -53.27 46.64 54.65
C THR A 68 -54.01 47.96 54.52
N ALA A 69 -53.62 48.85 53.64
CA ALA A 69 -54.25 50.15 53.48
C ALA A 69 -55.65 49.99 52.79
N GLU A 70 -56.66 50.61 53.36
CA GLU A 70 -57.91 50.83 52.61
C GLU A 70 -57.57 51.62 51.33
N LYS A 71 -58.08 51.13 50.21
CA LYS A 71 -57.77 51.43 48.80
C LYS A 71 -57.76 52.90 48.43
N LYS A 72 -56.94 53.74 49.07
CA LYS A 72 -56.76 55.15 48.66
C LYS A 72 -55.28 55.60 48.64
N ASN A 73 -54.79 55.82 47.40
CA ASN A 73 -53.65 56.67 47.05
C ASN A 73 -52.24 56.02 47.11
N ASN A 74 -52.02 54.87 46.42
CA ASN A 74 -50.67 54.54 46.02
C ASN A 74 -50.49 54.58 44.50
N THR A 75 -50.92 55.71 43.87
CA THR A 75 -50.81 55.93 42.43
C THR A 75 -49.40 55.70 41.87
N ALA A 76 -48.36 55.85 42.69
CA ALA A 76 -46.99 55.58 42.31
C ALA A 76 -46.72 54.05 42.12
N LEU A 77 -47.23 53.19 42.99
CA LEU A 77 -47.09 51.73 42.85
C LEU A 77 -47.94 51.19 41.69
N ASP A 78 -49.17 51.71 41.53
CA ASP A 78 -50.04 51.34 40.43
C ASP A 78 -49.44 51.74 39.08
N SER A 79 -48.83 52.92 38.99
CA SER A 79 -48.09 53.35 37.80
C SER A 79 -46.84 52.52 37.52
N GLN A 80 -46.12 52.08 38.57
CA GLN A 80 -44.97 51.18 38.45
C GLN A 80 -45.38 49.79 37.97
N MET A 81 -46.50 49.26 38.51
CA MET A 81 -47.04 47.99 38.02
C MET A 81 -47.46 48.07 36.56
N GLN A 82 -48.10 49.14 36.19
CA GLN A 82 -48.49 49.34 34.77
C GLN A 82 -47.23 49.46 33.86
N ALA A 83 -46.21 50.21 34.32
CA ALA A 83 -44.97 50.30 33.56
C ALA A 83 -44.27 48.96 33.41
N ILE A 84 -44.23 48.12 34.43
CA ILE A 84 -43.69 46.76 34.32
C ILE A 84 -44.56 45.89 33.37
N SER A 85 -45.89 45.98 33.50
CA SER A 85 -46.82 45.29 32.62
C SER A 85 -46.60 45.69 31.14
N ASP A 86 -46.45 46.95 30.87
CA ASP A 86 -46.23 47.48 29.47
C ASP A 86 -44.86 47.04 28.93
N VAL A 87 -43.76 47.16 29.72
CA VAL A 87 -42.40 46.77 29.29
C VAL A 87 -42.32 45.28 28.93
N TYR A 88 -43.00 44.44 29.71
CA TYR A 88 -42.97 43.00 29.54
C TYR A 88 -44.11 42.46 28.67
N ASN A 89 -44.95 43.35 28.15
CA ASN A 89 -46.18 43.02 27.43
C ASN A 89 -46.93 41.90 28.16
N GLY A 90 -47.13 42.14 29.46
CA GLY A 90 -47.60 41.15 30.38
C GLY A 90 -48.65 41.68 31.32
N ARG A 91 -49.11 40.84 32.24
CA ARG A 91 -50.13 41.19 33.22
C ARG A 91 -49.62 40.96 34.61
N ILE A 92 -49.86 41.89 35.52
CA ILE A 92 -49.55 41.78 36.94
C ILE A 92 -50.86 41.70 37.71
N VAL A 93 -50.98 40.66 38.53
CA VAL A 93 -52.12 40.47 39.42
C VAL A 93 -51.60 40.34 40.82
N ILE A 94 -52.20 41.08 41.76
CA ILE A 94 -51.91 41.02 43.19
C ILE A 94 -53.03 40.31 43.91
N VAL A 95 -52.69 39.25 44.61
CA VAL A 95 -53.61 38.38 45.32
C VAL A 95 -53.34 38.50 46.83
N ASN A 96 -54.38 38.71 47.65
CA ASN A 96 -54.25 38.75 49.12
C ASN A 96 -54.30 37.34 49.72
N SER A 97 -54.10 37.26 51.05
CA SER A 97 -54.17 36.00 51.84
C SER A 97 -55.48 35.23 51.73
N ASN A 98 -56.56 35.92 51.33
CA ASN A 98 -57.90 35.30 51.08
C ASN A 98 -58.10 34.90 49.61
N PHE A 99 -57.03 34.85 48.85
CA PHE A 99 -57.02 34.52 47.42
C PHE A 99 -57.89 35.47 46.57
N ARG A 100 -58.12 36.73 47.05
CA ARG A 100 -58.82 37.74 46.30
C ARG A 100 -57.84 38.66 45.58
N VAL A 101 -58.14 38.95 44.33
CA VAL A 101 -57.36 39.92 43.52
C VAL A 101 -57.64 41.35 44.01
N ILE A 102 -56.58 42.01 44.53
CA ILE A 102 -56.63 43.39 44.95
C ILE A 102 -56.46 44.31 43.76
N THR A 103 -55.49 44.04 42.94
CA THR A 103 -55.12 44.84 41.77
C THR A 103 -54.83 43.96 40.59
N ASP A 104 -55.22 44.38 39.42
CA ASP A 104 -54.99 43.72 38.16
C ASP A 104 -54.73 44.82 37.10
N THR A 105 -53.54 44.79 36.48
CA THR A 105 -53.15 45.79 35.47
C THR A 105 -54.11 45.82 34.29
N PHE A 106 -54.78 44.70 33.97
CA PHE A 106 -55.74 44.63 32.90
C PHE A 106 -57.22 44.81 33.36
N ASN A 107 -57.45 45.02 34.65
CA ASN A 107 -58.76 45.14 35.25
C ASN A 107 -59.78 44.01 34.97
N LEU A 108 -59.29 42.80 34.64
CA LEU A 108 -60.14 41.68 34.24
C LEU A 108 -60.65 40.86 35.43
N SER A 109 -59.86 40.84 36.55
CA SER A 109 -60.06 39.96 37.69
C SER A 109 -60.12 40.68 39.01
N THR A 110 -60.07 41.98 39.09
CA THR A 110 -60.15 42.76 40.34
C THR A 110 -61.38 42.42 41.16
N GLY A 111 -61.18 42.06 42.44
CA GLY A 111 -62.22 41.61 43.35
C GLY A 111 -62.67 40.14 43.24
N LYS A 112 -62.24 39.43 42.22
CA LYS A 112 -62.50 37.98 42.00
C LYS A 112 -61.53 37.12 42.82
N PHE A 113 -61.84 35.87 42.97
CA PHE A 113 -60.91 34.86 43.50
C PHE A 113 -59.96 34.44 42.42
N TYR A 114 -58.66 34.30 42.84
CA TYR A 114 -57.60 33.79 41.96
C TYR A 114 -56.89 32.67 42.70
N ILE A 115 -57.26 31.45 42.36
CA ILE A 115 -56.68 30.24 42.94
C ILE A 115 -55.97 29.44 41.86
N SER A 116 -54.63 29.36 41.99
CA SER A 116 -53.79 28.50 41.14
C SER A 116 -52.79 27.77 42.02
N GLU A 117 -52.22 26.72 41.51
CA GLU A 117 -51.22 25.92 42.22
C GLU A 117 -49.98 26.74 42.55
N GLU A 118 -49.55 27.63 41.68
CA GLU A 118 -48.40 28.50 41.81
C GLU A 118 -48.65 29.53 42.94
N VAL A 119 -49.85 30.07 43.01
CA VAL A 119 -50.21 31.03 44.09
C VAL A 119 -50.26 30.32 45.45
N ILE A 120 -50.80 29.09 45.51
CA ILE A 120 -50.81 28.31 46.76
C ILE A 120 -49.39 27.96 47.20
N LYS A 121 -48.50 27.54 46.30
CA LYS A 121 -47.06 27.30 46.58
C LYS A 121 -46.37 28.55 47.08
N CYS A 122 -46.64 29.71 46.44
CA CYS A 122 -46.04 30.97 46.85
C CYS A 122 -46.45 31.42 48.27
N PHE A 123 -47.72 31.19 48.69
CA PHE A 123 -48.14 31.39 50.09
C PHE A 123 -47.48 30.45 51.09
N LYS A 124 -46.90 29.33 50.65
CA LYS A 124 -46.07 28.43 51.45
C LYS A 124 -44.59 28.84 51.45
N GLY A 125 -44.22 29.89 50.78
CA GLY A 125 -42.85 30.38 50.66
C GLY A 125 -42.06 29.83 49.48
N GLU A 126 -42.70 29.11 48.58
CA GLU A 126 -42.06 28.54 47.38
C GLU A 126 -42.35 29.45 46.17
N ASN A 127 -41.32 30.15 45.69
CA ASN A 127 -41.45 30.91 44.46
C ASN A 127 -41.60 29.96 43.28
N SER A 128 -42.51 30.24 42.34
CA SER A 128 -42.75 29.44 41.18
C SER A 128 -42.47 30.28 39.93
N SER A 129 -41.74 29.69 38.98
CA SER A 129 -41.59 30.21 37.63
C SER A 129 -41.98 29.11 36.64
N HIS A 130 -42.93 29.41 35.76
CA HIS A 130 -43.44 28.46 34.79
C HIS A 130 -43.48 29.10 33.41
N TYR A 131 -42.83 28.43 32.46
CA TYR A 131 -42.88 28.79 31.03
C TYR A 131 -43.89 27.93 30.30
N ASN A 132 -44.93 28.54 29.78
CA ASN A 132 -45.88 27.88 28.90
C ASN A 132 -45.50 28.13 27.44
N LYS A 133 -44.97 27.06 26.81
CA LYS A 133 -44.51 27.11 25.41
C LYS A 133 -45.62 27.31 24.41
N ASP A 134 -46.80 26.70 24.65
CA ASP A 134 -47.89 26.71 23.68
C ASP A 134 -48.59 28.12 23.64
N MET A 135 -48.72 28.76 24.78
CA MET A 135 -49.30 30.10 24.88
C MET A 135 -48.26 31.22 24.93
N GLN A 136 -46.97 30.88 24.80
CA GLN A 136 -45.85 31.81 24.70
C GLN A 136 -45.79 32.83 25.82
N TYR A 137 -46.04 32.41 27.05
CA TYR A 137 -45.90 33.27 28.22
C TYR A 137 -45.07 32.64 29.34
N LEU A 138 -44.42 33.52 30.10
CA LEU A 138 -43.72 33.21 31.33
C LEU A 138 -44.60 33.66 32.52
N ALA A 139 -44.92 32.77 33.42
CA ALA A 139 -45.63 33.10 34.66
C ALA A 139 -44.67 33.01 35.87
N GLN A 140 -44.69 33.99 36.72
CA GLN A 140 -43.93 34.01 37.96
C GLN A 140 -44.78 34.43 39.14
N THR A 141 -44.55 33.84 40.32
CA THR A 141 -45.16 34.24 41.57
C THR A 141 -44.11 34.69 42.56
N ILE A 142 -44.36 35.85 43.21
CA ILE A 142 -43.45 36.42 44.20
C ILE A 142 -44.24 36.84 45.43
N PRO A 143 -43.79 36.42 46.63
CA PRO A 143 -44.48 36.75 47.88
C PRO A 143 -44.29 38.23 48.25
N VAL A 144 -45.34 38.78 48.89
CA VAL A 144 -45.31 40.09 49.55
C VAL A 144 -45.44 39.83 51.06
N TYR A 145 -44.43 40.22 51.80
CA TYR A 145 -44.33 39.93 53.23
C TYR A 145 -45.02 40.98 54.10
N ASP A 146 -45.34 40.58 55.32
CA ASP A 146 -45.85 41.47 56.34
C ASP A 146 -44.75 42.45 56.79
N PRO A 147 -45.00 43.75 56.82
CA PRO A 147 -44.04 44.75 57.35
C PRO A 147 -43.68 44.53 58.84
N ALA A 148 -44.58 43.94 59.63
CA ALA A 148 -44.38 43.68 61.06
C ALA A 148 -43.74 42.28 61.30
N ASN A 149 -43.88 41.35 60.42
CA ASN A 149 -43.37 39.97 60.56
C ASN A 149 -43.01 39.35 59.21
N GLU A 150 -41.73 39.41 58.83
CA GLU A 150 -41.22 38.91 57.57
C GLU A 150 -41.43 37.37 57.31
N LYS A 151 -41.94 36.65 58.30
CA LYS A 151 -42.33 35.25 58.14
C LYS A 151 -43.74 35.04 57.58
N ASN A 152 -44.59 36.07 57.64
CA ASN A 152 -45.96 36.01 57.17
C ASN A 152 -46.08 36.62 55.80
N ILE A 153 -46.70 35.87 54.87
CA ILE A 153 -46.96 36.33 53.49
C ILE A 153 -48.37 36.95 53.45
N TYR A 154 -48.46 38.27 53.22
CA TYR A 154 -49.72 38.99 53.12
C TYR A 154 -50.35 38.91 51.73
N GLY A 155 -49.54 38.66 50.71
CA GLY A 155 -50.05 38.55 49.36
C GLY A 155 -49.02 37.96 48.40
N VAL A 156 -49.46 37.72 47.18
CA VAL A 156 -48.67 37.18 46.10
C VAL A 156 -48.80 38.08 44.86
N ILE A 157 -47.70 38.47 44.32
CA ILE A 157 -47.61 39.06 42.96
C ILE A 157 -47.54 37.97 41.95
N VAL A 158 -48.49 37.85 41.07
CA VAL A 158 -48.51 36.97 39.89
C VAL A 158 -48.19 37.82 38.67
N VAL A 159 -47.13 37.50 38.00
CA VAL A 159 -46.73 38.15 36.77
C VAL A 159 -46.79 37.17 35.60
N THR A 160 -47.50 37.54 34.58
CA THR A 160 -47.42 36.85 33.30
C THR A 160 -46.80 37.77 32.28
N ALA A 161 -45.76 37.31 31.55
CA ALA A 161 -45.06 38.11 30.53
C ALA A 161 -45.02 37.36 29.20
N SER A 162 -45.28 38.06 28.12
CA SER A 162 -45.18 37.51 26.77
C SER A 162 -43.70 37.18 26.41
N THR A 163 -43.52 36.02 25.77
CA THR A 163 -42.22 35.61 25.20
C THR A 163 -42.17 35.74 23.70
N GLU A 164 -43.19 36.34 23.06
CA GLU A 164 -43.30 36.48 21.61
C GLU A 164 -42.11 37.27 21.00
N ASN A 165 -41.65 38.32 21.69
CA ASN A 165 -40.49 39.08 21.27
C ASN A 165 -39.20 38.26 21.26
N ILE A 166 -39.05 37.33 22.20
CA ILE A 166 -37.88 36.44 22.29
C ILE A 166 -37.92 35.50 21.08
N LEU A 167 -39.07 34.91 20.77
CA LEU A 167 -39.23 34.01 19.65
C LEU A 167 -38.99 34.73 18.31
N SER A 168 -39.50 35.95 18.13
CA SER A 168 -39.28 36.72 16.89
C SER A 168 -37.83 37.10 16.69
N LEU A 169 -37.07 37.39 17.75
CA LEU A 169 -35.61 37.62 17.70
C LEU A 169 -34.86 36.34 17.32
N THR A 170 -35.27 35.24 17.90
CA THR A 170 -34.71 33.91 17.60
C THR A 170 -34.89 33.57 16.12
N ASP A 171 -36.09 33.80 15.57
CA ASP A 171 -36.38 33.53 14.14
C ASP A 171 -35.53 34.40 13.21
N LYS A 172 -35.32 35.68 13.56
CA LYS A 172 -34.42 36.56 12.78
C LYS A 172 -32.96 36.11 12.83
N VAL A 173 -32.47 35.67 14.00
CA VAL A 173 -31.13 35.13 14.16
C VAL A 173 -30.97 33.83 13.38
N MET A 174 -31.98 32.94 13.45
CA MET A 174 -32.01 31.68 12.69
C MET A 174 -31.96 31.93 11.18
N GLY A 175 -32.75 32.86 10.66
CA GLY A 175 -32.76 33.22 9.25
C GLY A 175 -31.36 33.64 8.75
N LYS A 176 -30.68 34.51 9.49
CA LYS A 176 -29.30 34.93 9.17
C LYS A 176 -28.29 33.76 9.31
N SER A 177 -28.41 32.97 10.36
CA SER A 177 -27.55 31.77 10.59
C SER A 177 -27.70 30.75 9.47
N ASN A 178 -28.92 30.48 9.03
CA ASN A 178 -29.18 29.54 7.92
C ASN A 178 -28.60 30.04 6.59
N LEU A 179 -28.72 31.34 6.30
CA LEU A 179 -28.10 31.95 5.11
C LEU A 179 -26.57 31.78 5.14
N PHE A 180 -25.95 32.03 6.29
CA PHE A 180 -24.51 31.87 6.49
C PHE A 180 -24.07 30.41 6.36
N LEU A 181 -24.88 29.47 6.89
CA LEU A 181 -24.62 28.02 6.80
C LEU A 181 -24.66 27.54 5.33
N VAL A 182 -25.63 28.01 4.54
CA VAL A 182 -25.67 27.72 3.09
C VAL A 182 -24.43 28.22 2.37
N PHE A 183 -23.96 29.43 2.71
CA PHE A 183 -22.74 29.98 2.12
C PHE A 183 -21.50 29.13 2.48
N ILE A 184 -21.38 28.71 3.74
CA ILE A 184 -20.29 27.82 4.18
C ILE A 184 -20.37 26.48 3.44
N CYS A 185 -21.56 25.89 3.28
CA CYS A 185 -21.74 24.63 2.55
C CYS A 185 -21.24 24.74 1.11
N LEU A 186 -21.60 25.82 0.42
CA LEU A 186 -21.11 26.06 -0.94
C LEU A 186 -19.59 26.23 -1.01
N ALA A 187 -19.04 27.05 -0.11
CA ALA A 187 -17.59 27.27 -0.04
C ALA A 187 -16.82 25.96 0.24
N MET A 188 -17.29 25.16 1.19
CA MET A 188 -16.70 23.86 1.51
C MET A 188 -16.83 22.86 0.37
N GLY A 189 -17.95 22.87 -0.37
CA GLY A 189 -18.13 22.07 -1.57
C GLY A 189 -17.08 22.37 -2.64
N VAL A 190 -16.87 23.65 -2.93
CA VAL A 190 -15.83 24.09 -3.89
C VAL A 190 -14.44 23.69 -3.40
N LEU A 191 -14.14 23.94 -2.12
CA LEU A 191 -12.84 23.59 -1.53
C LEU A 191 -12.57 22.08 -1.59
N ALA A 192 -13.57 21.25 -1.31
CA ALA A 192 -13.46 19.80 -1.39
C ALA A 192 -13.17 19.33 -2.82
N VAL A 193 -13.83 19.89 -3.83
CA VAL A 193 -13.59 19.53 -5.24
C VAL A 193 -12.15 19.89 -5.64
N VAL A 194 -11.68 21.09 -5.27
CA VAL A 194 -10.31 21.55 -5.56
C VAL A 194 -9.28 20.65 -4.85
N ALA A 195 -9.49 20.38 -3.56
CA ALA A 195 -8.59 19.53 -2.77
C ALA A 195 -8.49 18.12 -3.37
N VAL A 196 -9.62 17.49 -3.71
CA VAL A 196 -9.65 16.17 -4.36
C VAL A 196 -8.94 16.20 -5.71
N HIS A 197 -9.09 17.28 -6.48
CA HIS A 197 -8.42 17.39 -7.77
C HIS A 197 -6.89 17.45 -7.61
N ILE A 198 -6.40 18.19 -6.62
CA ILE A 198 -4.96 18.30 -6.32
C ILE A 198 -4.43 16.97 -5.79
N LEU A 199 -5.12 16.34 -4.83
CA LEU A 199 -4.70 15.06 -4.24
C LEU A 199 -4.63 13.92 -5.29
N MET A 200 -5.49 13.94 -6.29
CA MET A 200 -5.57 12.88 -7.29
C MET A 200 -4.62 13.07 -8.48
N ARG A 201 -3.94 14.20 -8.60
CA ARG A 201 -3.00 14.47 -9.70
C ARG A 201 -1.86 13.43 -9.81
N PRO A 202 -1.15 13.07 -8.72
CA PRO A 202 -0.07 12.10 -8.76
C PRO A 202 -0.54 10.71 -9.21
N PHE A 203 -1.69 10.28 -8.72
CA PHE A 203 -2.28 8.99 -9.11
C PHE A 203 -2.62 8.93 -10.60
N LYS A 204 -3.11 10.05 -11.17
CA LYS A 204 -3.38 10.12 -12.61
C LYS A 204 -2.10 10.06 -13.44
N LYS A 205 -1.01 10.67 -12.98
CA LYS A 205 0.30 10.57 -13.64
C LYS A 205 0.81 9.14 -13.62
N LEU A 206 0.78 8.47 -12.46
CA LEU A 206 1.16 7.06 -12.36
C LEU A 206 0.33 6.17 -13.29
N GLN A 207 -0.99 6.37 -13.36
CA GLN A 207 -1.86 5.63 -14.27
C GLN A 207 -1.43 5.79 -15.73
N LEU A 208 -1.15 7.02 -16.17
CA LEU A 208 -0.69 7.27 -17.55
C LEU A 208 0.66 6.62 -17.83
N SER A 209 1.59 6.64 -16.89
CA SER A 209 2.87 5.94 -17.02
C SER A 209 2.67 4.41 -17.08
N PHE A 210 1.78 3.84 -16.29
CA PHE A 210 1.45 2.42 -16.37
C PHE A 210 0.79 2.02 -17.69
N ASP A 211 -0.08 2.87 -18.23
CA ASP A 211 -0.71 2.64 -19.53
C ASP A 211 0.34 2.62 -20.67
N ARG A 212 1.39 3.47 -20.61
CA ARG A 212 2.52 3.42 -21.54
C ARG A 212 3.30 2.13 -21.44
N VAL A 213 3.60 1.70 -20.20
CA VAL A 213 4.27 0.40 -19.96
C VAL A 213 3.44 -0.76 -20.50
N ALA A 214 2.12 -0.74 -20.29
CA ALA A 214 1.21 -1.78 -20.78
C ALA A 214 1.16 -1.81 -22.33
N GLN A 215 1.47 -0.71 -23.00
CA GLN A 215 1.61 -0.62 -24.46
C GLN A 215 2.99 -1.06 -24.98
N GLY A 216 3.89 -1.47 -24.08
CA GLY A 216 5.23 -1.98 -24.42
C GLY A 216 6.37 -0.97 -24.28
N ASP A 217 6.10 0.26 -23.82
CA ASP A 217 7.12 1.26 -23.54
C ASP A 217 7.79 0.95 -22.18
N LEU A 218 8.79 0.05 -22.22
CA LEU A 218 9.55 -0.33 -21.03
C LEU A 218 10.54 0.75 -20.56
N ASP A 219 10.72 1.81 -21.35
CA ASP A 219 11.57 2.96 -21.02
C ASP A 219 10.77 4.10 -20.36
N ALA A 220 9.46 3.93 -20.17
CA ALA A 220 8.61 4.92 -19.52
C ALA A 220 9.11 5.23 -18.11
N ASP A 221 9.32 6.53 -17.83
CA ASP A 221 9.62 7.00 -16.47
C ASP A 221 8.35 6.98 -15.63
N ILE A 222 8.41 6.22 -14.52
CA ILE A 222 7.30 6.06 -13.56
C ILE A 222 7.57 6.86 -12.29
N THR A 223 8.53 7.78 -12.28
CA THR A 223 8.92 8.51 -11.08
C THR A 223 7.84 9.50 -10.64
N GLU A 224 7.28 9.30 -9.44
CA GLU A 224 6.33 10.21 -8.80
C GLU A 224 6.69 10.38 -7.31
N ASN A 225 7.08 11.58 -6.91
CA ASN A 225 7.65 11.88 -5.60
C ASN A 225 6.76 12.78 -4.73
N THR A 226 5.48 12.96 -5.10
CA THR A 226 4.58 13.90 -4.41
C THR A 226 4.18 13.39 -3.02
N TYR A 227 3.86 12.11 -2.89
CA TYR A 227 3.49 11.46 -1.63
C TYR A 227 4.36 10.23 -1.39
N ARG A 228 4.59 9.92 -0.11
CA ARG A 228 5.38 8.74 0.30
C ARG A 228 4.84 7.45 -0.33
N GLU A 229 3.53 7.27 -0.33
CA GLU A 229 2.85 6.09 -0.86
C GLU A 229 3.02 5.98 -2.38
N THR A 230 2.86 7.09 -3.11
CA THR A 230 3.09 7.10 -4.56
C THR A 230 4.55 6.89 -4.91
N THR A 231 5.48 7.42 -4.10
CA THR A 231 6.93 7.19 -4.27
C THR A 231 7.29 5.72 -4.06
N GLN A 232 6.80 5.09 -3.00
CA GLN A 232 7.05 3.67 -2.75
C GLN A 232 6.49 2.79 -3.86
N LEU A 233 5.27 3.08 -4.34
CA LEU A 233 4.64 2.35 -5.43
C LEU A 233 5.44 2.51 -6.72
N SER A 234 5.83 3.74 -7.08
CA SER A 234 6.61 3.99 -8.29
C SER A 234 7.97 3.28 -8.25
N GLN A 235 8.67 3.29 -7.12
CA GLN A 235 9.93 2.58 -6.93
C GLN A 235 9.77 1.06 -7.07
N ALA A 236 8.73 0.48 -6.48
CA ALA A 236 8.45 -0.96 -6.59
C ALA A 236 8.20 -1.37 -8.04
N VAL A 237 7.40 -0.58 -8.78
CA VAL A 237 7.12 -0.83 -10.19
C VAL A 237 8.36 -0.60 -11.05
N GLN A 238 9.13 0.46 -10.81
CA GLN A 238 10.39 0.73 -11.52
C GLN A 238 11.39 -0.42 -11.35
N LYS A 239 11.50 -0.97 -10.13
CA LYS A 239 12.33 -2.17 -9.86
C LYS A 239 11.84 -3.40 -10.62
N SER A 240 10.52 -3.56 -10.77
CA SER A 240 9.93 -4.66 -11.54
C SER A 240 10.18 -4.50 -13.04
N LEU A 241 10.05 -3.27 -13.55
CA LEU A 241 10.34 -2.92 -14.93
C LEU A 241 11.81 -3.14 -15.30
N SER A 242 12.74 -2.70 -14.44
CA SER A 242 14.17 -2.92 -14.69
C SER A 242 14.51 -4.41 -14.78
N LYS A 243 13.88 -5.26 -13.95
CA LYS A 243 14.02 -6.72 -14.05
C LYS A 243 13.43 -7.25 -15.36
N LEU A 244 12.24 -6.79 -15.75
CA LEU A 244 11.57 -7.20 -17.00
C LEU A 244 12.42 -6.82 -18.21
N LYS A 245 12.97 -5.61 -18.23
CA LYS A 245 13.86 -5.12 -19.29
C LYS A 245 15.15 -5.95 -19.37
N ALA A 246 15.76 -6.28 -18.23
CA ALA A 246 16.95 -7.15 -18.20
C ALA A 246 16.65 -8.54 -18.74
N VAL A 247 15.48 -9.11 -18.45
CA VAL A 247 15.04 -10.41 -18.98
C VAL A 247 14.82 -10.33 -20.50
N ASP A 248 14.14 -9.28 -20.98
CA ASP A 248 13.87 -9.10 -22.42
C ASP A 248 15.18 -8.88 -23.21
N GLN A 249 16.08 -8.06 -22.69
CA GLN A 249 17.40 -7.86 -23.26
C GLN A 249 18.20 -9.16 -23.34
N SER A 250 18.26 -9.92 -22.23
CA SER A 250 18.93 -11.23 -22.22
C SER A 250 18.32 -12.20 -23.23
N ARG A 251 16.99 -12.16 -23.42
CA ARG A 251 16.31 -12.97 -24.44
C ARG A 251 16.69 -12.55 -25.86
N GLN A 252 16.76 -11.24 -26.12
CA GLN A 252 17.15 -10.75 -27.45
C GLN A 252 18.60 -11.09 -27.79
N GLU A 253 19.52 -10.94 -26.80
CA GLU A 253 20.92 -11.33 -26.93
C GLU A 253 21.04 -12.84 -27.19
N PHE A 254 20.26 -13.64 -26.46
CA PHE A 254 20.22 -15.09 -26.68
C PHE A 254 19.82 -15.44 -28.12
N VAL A 255 18.71 -14.87 -28.63
CA VAL A 255 18.24 -15.13 -30.00
C VAL A 255 19.26 -14.69 -31.05
N SER A 256 19.89 -13.54 -30.84
CA SER A 256 20.95 -13.04 -31.70
C SER A 256 22.16 -13.97 -31.75
N ASN A 257 22.63 -14.38 -30.56
CA ASN A 257 23.80 -15.27 -30.41
C ASN A 257 23.51 -16.64 -31.02
N VAL A 258 22.34 -17.22 -30.80
CA VAL A 258 21.90 -18.49 -31.43
C VAL A 258 21.97 -18.37 -32.97
N SER A 259 21.41 -17.28 -33.51
CA SER A 259 21.40 -17.06 -34.96
C SER A 259 22.81 -16.96 -35.56
N HIS A 260 23.72 -16.30 -34.82
CA HIS A 260 25.11 -16.15 -35.25
C HIS A 260 25.89 -17.49 -35.16
N GLU A 261 25.74 -18.23 -34.04
CA GLU A 261 26.47 -19.50 -33.82
C GLU A 261 25.98 -20.64 -34.75
N LEU A 262 24.69 -20.62 -35.18
CA LEU A 262 24.17 -21.56 -36.17
C LEU A 262 24.53 -21.15 -37.61
N LYS A 263 24.61 -19.85 -37.94
CA LYS A 263 24.91 -19.41 -39.28
C LYS A 263 26.35 -19.71 -39.71
N THR A 264 27.29 -19.67 -38.78
CA THR A 264 28.71 -19.89 -39.07
C THR A 264 29.01 -21.28 -39.62
N PRO A 265 28.64 -22.40 -38.89
CA PRO A 265 28.88 -23.75 -39.41
C PRO A 265 28.15 -24.04 -40.72
N ILE A 266 26.90 -23.58 -40.87
CA ILE A 266 26.15 -23.73 -42.10
C ILE A 266 26.88 -23.06 -43.29
N THR A 267 27.44 -21.88 -43.07
CA THR A 267 28.20 -21.17 -44.08
C THR A 267 29.50 -21.91 -44.42
N SER A 268 30.20 -22.46 -43.43
CA SER A 268 31.41 -23.24 -43.61
C SER A 268 31.12 -24.52 -44.43
N ILE A 269 30.11 -25.29 -44.06
CA ILE A 269 29.66 -26.45 -44.82
C ILE A 269 29.36 -26.11 -46.26
N ARG A 270 28.64 -25.01 -46.47
CA ARG A 270 28.31 -24.53 -47.84
C ARG A 270 29.54 -24.20 -48.65
N VAL A 271 30.51 -23.47 -48.08
CA VAL A 271 31.75 -23.11 -48.75
C VAL A 271 32.57 -24.34 -49.16
N LEU A 272 32.69 -25.32 -48.24
CA LEU A 272 33.35 -26.59 -48.50
C LEU A 272 32.67 -27.36 -49.64
N ALA A 273 31.33 -27.46 -49.58
CA ALA A 273 30.52 -28.15 -50.59
C ALA A 273 30.62 -27.43 -51.98
N ASP A 274 30.49 -26.08 -52.02
CA ASP A 274 30.59 -25.29 -53.25
C ASP A 274 32.02 -25.43 -53.85
N SER A 275 33.06 -25.45 -53.03
CA SER A 275 34.44 -25.65 -53.45
C SER A 275 34.62 -27.03 -54.10
N LEU A 276 34.04 -28.06 -53.49
CA LEU A 276 34.11 -29.44 -54.00
C LEU A 276 33.36 -29.60 -55.35
N MET A 277 32.20 -28.95 -55.48
CA MET A 277 31.39 -28.94 -56.69
C MET A 277 31.99 -28.12 -57.83
N GLY A 278 32.84 -27.14 -57.52
CA GLY A 278 33.50 -26.31 -58.51
C GLY A 278 34.77 -26.90 -59.14
N MET A 279 35.21 -28.06 -58.68
CA MET A 279 36.41 -28.77 -59.21
C MET A 279 35.99 -29.82 -60.27
N GLU A 280 36.63 -29.79 -61.47
CA GLU A 280 36.35 -30.77 -62.54
C GLU A 280 36.92 -32.16 -62.21
N GLU A 281 38.11 -32.24 -61.59
CA GLU A 281 38.70 -33.50 -61.07
C GLU A 281 39.17 -33.32 -59.62
N VAL A 282 38.56 -34.05 -58.67
CA VAL A 282 38.91 -34.00 -57.24
C VAL A 282 39.76 -35.21 -56.88
N PRO A 283 41.00 -35.08 -56.38
CA PRO A 283 41.76 -36.20 -55.82
C PRO A 283 41.01 -36.85 -54.66
N VAL A 284 41.06 -38.18 -54.61
CA VAL A 284 40.30 -38.97 -53.58
C VAL A 284 40.67 -38.54 -52.14
N GLU A 285 41.93 -38.21 -51.93
CA GLU A 285 42.44 -37.71 -50.62
C GLU A 285 41.78 -36.40 -50.25
N LEU A 286 41.71 -35.42 -51.15
CA LEU A 286 41.10 -34.11 -50.95
C LEU A 286 39.58 -34.23 -50.77
N TYR A 287 38.92 -35.13 -51.54
CA TYR A 287 37.52 -35.41 -51.37
C TYR A 287 37.21 -35.96 -49.93
N ARG A 288 38.06 -36.88 -49.45
CA ARG A 288 37.91 -37.37 -48.06
C ARG A 288 38.12 -36.30 -47.02
N GLU A 289 39.11 -35.42 -47.20
CA GLU A 289 39.40 -34.29 -46.29
C GLU A 289 38.19 -33.37 -46.18
N PHE A 290 37.64 -32.87 -47.31
CA PHE A 290 36.45 -32.03 -47.34
C PHE A 290 35.22 -32.70 -46.72
N MET A 291 34.99 -34.00 -47.03
CA MET A 291 33.86 -34.72 -46.47
C MET A 291 34.02 -34.96 -44.94
N THR A 292 35.25 -35.11 -44.45
CA THR A 292 35.52 -35.19 -43.04
C THR A 292 35.26 -33.86 -42.36
N ASP A 293 35.74 -32.75 -42.92
CA ASP A 293 35.50 -31.42 -42.41
C ASP A 293 34.00 -31.05 -42.38
N ILE A 294 33.24 -31.44 -43.41
CA ILE A 294 31.78 -31.25 -43.47
C ILE A 294 31.12 -32.09 -42.36
N SER A 295 31.54 -33.35 -42.16
CA SER A 295 31.00 -34.22 -41.10
C SER A 295 31.27 -33.67 -39.72
N ASP A 296 32.48 -33.19 -39.45
CA ASP A 296 32.89 -32.61 -38.18
C ASP A 296 32.07 -31.33 -37.87
N GLU A 297 31.78 -30.50 -38.90
CA GLU A 297 30.99 -29.27 -38.72
C GLU A 297 29.48 -29.60 -38.49
N ILE A 298 28.94 -30.70 -39.09
CA ILE A 298 27.59 -31.18 -38.83
C ILE A 298 27.48 -31.71 -37.37
N ASP A 299 28.47 -32.48 -36.92
CA ASP A 299 28.49 -32.99 -35.55
C ASP A 299 28.55 -31.86 -34.52
N ARG A 300 29.31 -30.83 -34.82
CA ARG A 300 29.39 -29.61 -34.04
C ARG A 300 28.04 -28.85 -33.97
N GLU A 301 27.35 -28.75 -35.10
CA GLU A 301 26.04 -28.10 -35.16
C GLU A 301 25.00 -28.87 -34.34
N ASN A 302 25.00 -30.19 -34.46
CA ASN A 302 24.16 -31.05 -33.63
C ASN A 302 24.42 -30.85 -32.14
N GLN A 303 25.68 -30.74 -31.73
CA GLN A 303 26.03 -30.47 -30.32
C GLN A 303 25.49 -29.10 -29.84
N ILE A 304 25.61 -28.05 -30.67
CA ILE A 304 25.03 -26.72 -30.36
C ILE A 304 23.52 -26.81 -30.17
N ILE A 305 22.83 -27.54 -31.05
CA ILE A 305 21.37 -27.74 -30.97
C ILE A 305 20.98 -28.50 -29.70
N GLU A 306 21.69 -29.57 -29.35
CA GLU A 306 21.42 -30.34 -28.12
C GLU A 306 21.66 -29.51 -26.86
N ASP A 307 22.74 -28.77 -26.81
CA ASP A 307 23.05 -27.84 -25.70
C ASP A 307 21.96 -26.77 -25.53
N LEU A 308 21.50 -26.20 -26.65
CA LEU A 308 20.40 -25.23 -26.67
C LEU A 308 19.09 -25.81 -26.18
N LEU A 309 18.70 -26.98 -26.67
CA LEU A 309 17.49 -27.69 -26.22
C LEU A 309 17.54 -28.00 -24.73
N THR A 310 18.73 -28.37 -24.24
CA THR A 310 18.96 -28.66 -22.81
C THR A 310 18.75 -27.36 -21.99
N LEU A 311 19.33 -26.22 -22.39
CA LEU A 311 19.13 -24.94 -21.72
C LEU A 311 17.66 -24.50 -21.74
N VAL A 312 16.98 -24.60 -22.87
CA VAL A 312 15.56 -24.20 -23.00
C VAL A 312 14.65 -25.06 -22.09
N LYS A 313 14.94 -26.38 -21.99
CA LYS A 313 14.21 -27.25 -21.08
C LYS A 313 14.45 -26.90 -19.61
N MET A 314 15.67 -26.51 -19.25
CA MET A 314 16.01 -26.08 -17.88
C MET A 314 15.36 -24.76 -17.50
N ASP A 315 15.27 -23.77 -18.41
CA ASP A 315 14.65 -22.47 -18.16
C ASP A 315 13.13 -22.57 -17.88
N LYS A 316 12.43 -23.53 -18.47
CA LYS A 316 10.95 -23.69 -18.36
C LYS A 316 10.48 -24.43 -17.12
N SER A 317 11.36 -25.10 -16.38
CA SER A 317 10.92 -26.07 -15.36
C SER A 317 11.88 -26.16 -14.17
N ALA A 318 12.22 -25.03 -13.58
CA ALA A 318 13.28 -24.95 -12.58
C ALA A 318 13.12 -25.88 -11.36
N GLU A 319 11.92 -26.21 -10.91
CA GLU A 319 11.75 -27.07 -9.71
C GLU A 319 10.82 -28.28 -9.94
N SER A 320 9.91 -28.22 -10.90
CA SER A 320 8.87 -29.26 -11.07
C SER A 320 9.29 -30.50 -11.90
N GLN A 321 10.50 -30.50 -12.47
CA GLN A 321 11.01 -31.60 -13.32
C GLN A 321 12.38 -32.14 -12.88
N MET A 322 12.72 -32.01 -11.60
CA MET A 322 13.89 -32.66 -11.02
C MET A 322 13.54 -34.10 -10.67
N ASN A 323 14.28 -35.04 -11.20
CA ASN A 323 14.19 -36.44 -10.81
C ASN A 323 15.21 -36.73 -9.70
N ILE A 324 14.88 -36.33 -8.48
CA ILE A 324 15.75 -36.45 -7.33
C ILE A 324 15.75 -37.91 -6.87
N GLU A 325 16.92 -38.51 -6.84
CA GLU A 325 17.18 -39.83 -6.32
C GLU A 325 18.46 -39.84 -5.45
N GLN A 326 18.59 -40.86 -4.63
CA GLN A 326 19.78 -41.04 -3.82
C GLN A 326 20.90 -41.64 -4.67
N VAL A 327 21.96 -40.88 -4.90
CA VAL A 327 23.07 -41.19 -5.80
C VAL A 327 24.37 -41.31 -5.02
N ASN A 328 25.13 -42.42 -5.28
CA ASN A 328 26.52 -42.52 -4.86
C ASN A 328 27.39 -41.67 -5.80
N ILE A 329 27.88 -40.53 -5.30
CA ILE A 329 28.63 -39.52 -6.08
C ILE A 329 30.01 -40.07 -6.49
N ASN A 330 30.64 -40.89 -5.66
CA ASN A 330 31.93 -41.53 -5.99
C ASN A 330 31.79 -42.40 -7.25
N GLY A 331 30.78 -43.28 -7.25
CA GLY A 331 30.52 -44.15 -8.41
C GLY A 331 30.15 -43.37 -9.67
N GLU A 332 29.41 -42.25 -9.53
CA GLU A 332 29.05 -41.42 -10.69
C GLU A 332 30.28 -40.69 -11.27
N LEU A 333 31.19 -40.16 -10.41
CA LEU A 333 32.45 -39.57 -10.85
C LEU A 333 33.34 -40.60 -11.59
N GLU A 334 33.46 -41.81 -11.07
CA GLU A 334 34.20 -42.88 -11.74
C GLU A 334 33.67 -43.17 -13.13
N LEU A 335 32.32 -43.23 -13.27
CA LEU A 335 31.67 -43.46 -14.57
C LEU A 335 31.93 -42.31 -15.56
N ILE A 336 31.86 -41.09 -15.09
CA ILE A 336 32.15 -39.89 -15.92
C ILE A 336 33.59 -39.92 -16.39
N LEU A 337 34.55 -40.10 -15.47
CA LEU A 337 35.97 -40.11 -15.82
C LEU A 337 36.32 -41.31 -16.75
N LYS A 338 35.70 -42.47 -16.54
CA LYS A 338 35.86 -43.62 -17.44
C LYS A 338 35.43 -43.30 -18.87
N ARG A 339 34.33 -42.55 -19.05
CA ARG A 339 33.86 -42.08 -20.38
C ARG A 339 34.80 -41.08 -21.01
N LEU A 340 35.41 -40.19 -20.23
CA LEU A 340 36.27 -39.13 -20.70
C LEU A 340 37.74 -39.51 -20.89
N ARG A 341 38.18 -40.66 -20.32
CA ARG A 341 39.56 -41.18 -20.51
C ARG A 341 40.02 -41.28 -21.96
N PRO A 342 39.22 -41.71 -22.95
CA PRO A 342 39.65 -41.76 -24.33
C PRO A 342 39.94 -40.35 -24.92
N ILE A 343 39.18 -39.35 -24.49
CA ILE A 343 39.37 -37.96 -24.93
C ILE A 343 40.64 -37.40 -24.31
N ALA A 344 40.81 -37.57 -22.99
CA ALA A 344 42.01 -37.17 -22.27
C ALA A 344 43.28 -37.80 -22.83
N LYS A 345 43.25 -39.11 -23.16
CA LYS A 345 44.36 -39.82 -23.75
C LYS A 345 44.74 -39.27 -25.13
N ARG A 346 43.79 -38.85 -25.96
CA ARG A 346 44.04 -38.20 -27.26
C ARG A 346 44.71 -36.87 -27.09
N GLY A 347 44.37 -36.10 -26.04
CA GLY A 347 44.96 -34.80 -25.68
C GLY A 347 46.24 -34.94 -24.80
N ASN A 348 46.75 -36.16 -24.58
CA ASN A 348 47.91 -36.45 -23.68
C ASN A 348 47.71 -35.80 -22.26
N VAL A 349 46.49 -35.90 -21.72
CA VAL A 349 46.11 -35.33 -20.43
C VAL A 349 45.84 -36.48 -19.43
N GLU A 350 46.47 -36.40 -18.24
CA GLU A 350 46.23 -37.36 -17.18
C GLU A 350 44.98 -37.02 -16.39
N LEU A 351 44.10 -38.02 -16.14
CA LEU A 351 42.88 -37.86 -15.32
C LEU A 351 43.04 -38.58 -13.98
N VAL A 352 42.95 -37.82 -12.89
CA VAL A 352 43.09 -38.33 -11.51
C VAL A 352 41.80 -38.08 -10.72
N LEU A 353 41.27 -39.11 -10.06
CA LEU A 353 40.19 -38.97 -9.08
C LEU A 353 40.74 -39.12 -7.67
N GLU A 354 40.51 -38.15 -6.84
CA GLU A 354 40.85 -38.17 -5.42
C GLU A 354 39.56 -38.08 -4.60
N SER A 355 39.19 -39.15 -3.95
CA SER A 355 38.02 -39.19 -3.08
C SER A 355 38.45 -39.30 -1.62
N ILE A 356 38.06 -38.35 -0.79
CA ILE A 356 38.43 -38.29 0.62
C ILE A 356 37.48 -39.20 1.44
N ARG A 357 36.24 -39.33 1.03
CA ARG A 357 35.21 -40.16 1.68
C ARG A 357 34.14 -40.62 0.72
N GLU A 358 33.35 -41.63 1.12
CA GLU A 358 32.15 -41.99 0.39
C GLU A 358 31.04 -40.97 0.61
N VAL A 359 30.39 -40.55 -0.49
CA VAL A 359 29.36 -39.53 -0.50
C VAL A 359 28.13 -40.04 -1.23
N THR A 360 27.01 -39.98 -0.51
CA THR A 360 25.66 -40.21 -1.08
C THR A 360 24.85 -38.98 -0.92
N ALA A 361 24.16 -38.53 -1.98
CA ALA A 361 23.40 -37.30 -1.96
C ALA A 361 22.09 -37.44 -2.76
N ASP A 362 21.08 -36.66 -2.39
CA ASP A 362 19.79 -36.55 -3.09
C ASP A 362 19.93 -35.58 -4.25
N VAL A 363 20.10 -36.08 -5.47
CA VAL A 363 20.35 -35.28 -6.68
C VAL A 363 19.64 -35.87 -7.90
N ASP A 364 19.46 -35.04 -8.92
CA ASP A 364 19.12 -35.52 -10.26
C ASP A 364 20.41 -36.03 -10.93
N ARG A 365 20.54 -37.35 -10.98
CA ARG A 365 21.74 -38.02 -11.48
C ARG A 365 22.13 -37.59 -12.89
N VAL A 366 21.14 -37.46 -13.79
CA VAL A 366 21.42 -37.14 -15.21
C VAL A 366 21.95 -35.68 -15.29
N LYS A 367 21.33 -34.76 -14.58
CA LYS A 367 21.74 -33.36 -14.59
C LYS A 367 23.10 -33.18 -13.92
N ILE A 368 23.35 -33.77 -12.74
CA ILE A 368 24.64 -33.69 -12.06
C ILE A 368 25.75 -34.29 -12.92
N SER A 369 25.51 -35.46 -13.53
CA SER A 369 26.45 -36.07 -14.47
C SER A 369 26.78 -35.11 -15.64
N LEU A 370 25.79 -34.42 -16.19
CA LEU A 370 25.97 -33.43 -17.25
C LEU A 370 26.83 -32.28 -16.81
N ALA A 371 26.56 -31.68 -15.62
CA ALA A 371 27.33 -30.58 -15.12
C ALA A 371 28.82 -30.92 -14.90
N ILE A 372 29.08 -32.07 -14.26
CA ILE A 372 30.44 -32.55 -14.01
C ILE A 372 31.15 -32.87 -15.33
N THR A 373 30.46 -33.49 -16.28
CA THR A 373 31.01 -33.79 -17.61
C THR A 373 31.48 -32.51 -18.29
N ASN A 374 30.66 -31.50 -18.32
CA ASN A 374 31.00 -30.19 -18.93
C ASN A 374 32.26 -29.56 -18.29
N LEU A 375 32.39 -29.65 -16.95
CA LEU A 375 33.56 -29.07 -16.25
C LEU A 375 34.82 -29.89 -16.59
N VAL A 376 34.74 -31.21 -16.55
CA VAL A 376 35.90 -32.09 -16.83
C VAL A 376 36.30 -32.02 -18.30
N GLU A 377 35.34 -31.97 -19.22
CA GLU A 377 35.63 -31.80 -20.66
C GLU A 377 36.35 -30.47 -20.94
N ASN A 378 35.90 -29.40 -20.31
CA ASN A 378 36.60 -28.11 -20.44
C ASN A 378 38.02 -28.16 -19.87
N ALA A 379 38.21 -28.81 -18.73
CA ALA A 379 39.55 -29.00 -18.14
C ALA A 379 40.47 -29.85 -19.04
N ILE A 380 39.95 -30.80 -19.80
CA ILE A 380 40.73 -31.56 -20.78
C ILE A 380 41.00 -30.73 -22.05
N LYS A 381 40.00 -30.07 -22.59
CA LYS A 381 40.06 -29.31 -23.87
C LYS A 381 41.01 -28.13 -23.81
N TYR A 382 41.04 -27.43 -22.68
CA TYR A 382 41.87 -26.25 -22.46
C TYR A 382 43.15 -26.53 -21.70
N ASN A 383 43.50 -27.81 -21.59
CA ASN A 383 44.78 -28.23 -20.99
C ASN A 383 45.98 -28.05 -21.97
N ARG A 384 47.17 -28.21 -21.46
CA ARG A 384 48.37 -28.28 -22.24
C ARG A 384 48.77 -29.76 -22.48
N ASP A 385 49.63 -29.96 -23.44
CA ASP A 385 50.20 -31.24 -23.67
C ASP A 385 50.93 -31.73 -22.41
N SER A 386 50.76 -33.03 -22.06
CA SER A 386 51.24 -33.61 -20.82
C SER A 386 50.77 -32.96 -19.52
N GLY A 387 49.60 -32.30 -19.56
CA GLY A 387 48.94 -31.73 -18.39
C GLY A 387 48.14 -32.74 -17.60
N ASN A 388 47.56 -32.31 -16.47
CA ASN A 388 46.68 -33.17 -15.70
C ASN A 388 45.36 -32.51 -15.38
N VAL A 389 44.34 -33.30 -15.10
CA VAL A 389 43.05 -32.89 -14.57
C VAL A 389 42.76 -33.72 -13.32
N ARG A 390 42.60 -33.04 -12.20
CA ARG A 390 42.34 -33.63 -10.90
C ARG A 390 40.90 -33.35 -10.50
N VAL A 391 40.13 -34.36 -10.25
CA VAL A 391 38.79 -34.28 -9.70
C VAL A 391 38.81 -34.71 -8.25
N THR A 392 38.47 -33.82 -7.33
CA THR A 392 38.48 -34.09 -5.88
C THR A 392 37.09 -34.14 -5.35
N LEU A 393 36.71 -35.13 -4.57
CA LEU A 393 35.44 -35.24 -3.89
C LEU A 393 35.61 -35.23 -2.38
N ASP A 394 34.92 -34.35 -1.69
CA ASP A 394 34.81 -34.27 -0.23
C ASP A 394 33.37 -33.95 0.21
N ALA A 395 33.06 -34.13 1.49
CA ALA A 395 31.79 -33.76 2.07
C ALA A 395 31.90 -33.39 3.53
N ASP A 396 31.04 -32.49 3.97
CA ASP A 396 30.76 -32.24 5.37
C ASP A 396 29.37 -32.79 5.77
N HIS A 397 28.81 -32.30 6.88
CA HIS A 397 27.51 -32.75 7.38
C HIS A 397 26.31 -32.17 6.61
N LYS A 398 26.51 -31.22 5.68
CA LYS A 398 25.45 -30.55 4.93
C LYS A 398 25.64 -30.56 3.42
N TYR A 399 26.89 -30.55 2.97
CA TYR A 399 27.23 -30.35 1.58
C TYR A 399 28.26 -31.37 1.12
N PHE A 400 28.24 -31.69 -0.17
CA PHE A 400 29.37 -32.32 -0.83
C PHE A 400 30.04 -31.30 -1.77
N TYR A 401 31.32 -31.51 -1.98
CA TYR A 401 32.21 -30.59 -2.70
C TYR A 401 32.89 -31.39 -3.81
N VAL A 402 32.77 -30.94 -5.06
CA VAL A 402 33.57 -31.44 -6.15
C VAL A 402 34.43 -30.30 -6.69
N LYS A 403 35.74 -30.57 -6.75
CA LYS A 403 36.69 -29.63 -7.37
C LYS A 403 37.28 -30.26 -8.60
N VAL A 404 37.30 -29.53 -9.70
CA VAL A 404 37.95 -29.89 -10.96
C VAL A 404 39.08 -28.94 -11.18
N THR A 405 40.30 -29.42 -11.03
CA THR A 405 41.54 -28.63 -11.19
C THR A 405 42.31 -29.08 -12.40
N ASP A 406 42.65 -28.16 -13.29
CA ASP A 406 43.47 -28.42 -14.47
C ASP A 406 44.79 -27.63 -14.40
N THR A 407 45.78 -28.06 -15.18
CA THR A 407 47.05 -27.38 -15.39
C THR A 407 47.12 -26.70 -16.74
N GLY A 408 45.97 -26.25 -17.24
CA GLY A 408 45.79 -25.70 -18.58
C GLY A 408 46.27 -24.28 -18.77
N ILE A 409 45.68 -23.61 -19.76
CA ILE A 409 46.06 -22.25 -20.15
C ILE A 409 45.61 -21.19 -19.14
N GLY A 410 44.69 -21.51 -18.25
CA GLY A 410 44.06 -20.56 -17.36
C GLY A 410 43.10 -19.58 -18.03
N ILE A 411 42.47 -18.75 -17.24
CA ILE A 411 41.47 -17.77 -17.63
C ILE A 411 41.92 -16.38 -17.21
N PRO A 412 41.90 -15.36 -18.07
CA PRO A 412 42.19 -13.99 -17.70
C PRO A 412 41.21 -13.45 -16.66
N GLU A 413 41.67 -12.55 -15.79
CA GLU A 413 40.89 -12.02 -14.67
C GLU A 413 39.62 -11.27 -15.14
N ASP A 414 39.71 -10.50 -16.21
CA ASP A 414 38.61 -9.75 -16.83
C ASP A 414 37.53 -10.66 -17.44
N ALA A 415 37.84 -11.93 -17.74
CA ALA A 415 36.91 -12.90 -18.26
C ALA A 415 36.17 -13.71 -17.17
N LEU A 416 36.69 -13.78 -15.92
CA LEU A 416 36.17 -14.66 -14.87
C LEU A 416 34.69 -14.37 -14.51
N GLU A 417 34.26 -13.12 -14.56
CA GLU A 417 32.85 -12.76 -14.29
C GLU A 417 31.91 -13.24 -15.40
N HIS A 418 32.40 -13.40 -16.62
CA HIS A 418 31.60 -13.68 -17.82
C HIS A 418 31.60 -15.14 -18.27
N ILE A 419 32.54 -16.00 -17.79
CA ILE A 419 32.67 -17.38 -18.28
C ILE A 419 31.44 -18.24 -18.14
N PHE A 420 30.50 -17.88 -17.26
CA PHE A 420 29.21 -18.58 -17.08
C PHE A 420 28.09 -17.98 -17.93
N GLU A 421 28.35 -16.91 -18.70
CA GLU A 421 27.36 -16.38 -19.63
C GLU A 421 27.23 -17.29 -20.84
N ARG A 422 26.01 -17.32 -21.42
CA ARG A 422 25.70 -18.14 -22.59
C ARG A 422 26.50 -17.64 -23.81
N PHE A 423 27.15 -18.56 -24.53
CA PHE A 423 27.98 -18.27 -25.71
C PHE A 423 29.26 -17.47 -25.42
N PHE A 424 29.60 -17.24 -24.17
CA PHE A 424 30.82 -16.53 -23.83
C PHE A 424 32.07 -17.39 -24.10
N ARG A 425 33.10 -16.79 -24.66
CA ARG A 425 34.39 -17.41 -25.01
C ARG A 425 35.49 -16.36 -24.88
N VAL A 426 36.56 -16.70 -24.18
CA VAL A 426 37.73 -15.83 -23.99
C VAL A 426 38.41 -15.52 -25.33
N ASP A 427 38.57 -16.52 -26.21
CA ASP A 427 39.15 -16.39 -27.54
C ASP A 427 38.28 -17.15 -28.58
N LYS A 428 37.58 -16.40 -29.40
CA LYS A 428 36.67 -16.94 -30.45
C LYS A 428 37.39 -17.74 -31.54
N ALA A 429 38.64 -17.38 -31.87
CA ALA A 429 39.39 -18.05 -32.93
C ALA A 429 39.90 -19.42 -32.48
N ARG A 430 40.62 -19.47 -31.36
CA ARG A 430 41.17 -20.70 -30.76
C ARG A 430 40.09 -21.68 -30.31
N SER A 431 38.99 -21.15 -29.80
CA SER A 431 37.88 -22.01 -29.38
C SER A 431 37.12 -22.67 -30.50
N ARG A 432 37.25 -22.18 -31.76
CA ARG A 432 36.69 -22.87 -32.93
C ARG A 432 37.51 -24.09 -33.29
N GLU A 433 38.81 -24.02 -33.20
CA GLU A 433 39.72 -25.17 -33.48
C GLU A 433 39.52 -26.27 -32.40
N VAL A 434 39.23 -25.89 -31.17
CA VAL A 434 39.05 -26.83 -30.03
C VAL A 434 37.61 -27.33 -29.89
N GLY A 435 36.63 -26.77 -30.67
CA GLY A 435 35.26 -27.31 -30.76
C GLY A 435 34.36 -27.00 -29.55
N GLY A 436 34.43 -25.78 -28.95
CA GLY A 436 33.57 -25.42 -27.82
C GLY A 436 32.28 -24.68 -28.29
N THR A 437 31.13 -24.93 -27.69
CA THR A 437 29.83 -24.25 -27.94
C THR A 437 29.68 -22.95 -27.16
N GLY A 438 30.43 -22.76 -26.09
CA GLY A 438 30.25 -21.66 -25.12
C GLY A 438 28.98 -21.80 -24.24
N LEU A 439 28.35 -22.98 -24.26
CA LEU A 439 27.13 -23.26 -23.49
C LEU A 439 27.41 -24.17 -22.28
N GLY A 440 28.46 -24.97 -22.31
CA GLY A 440 28.73 -26.00 -21.28
C GLY A 440 28.88 -25.46 -19.85
N LEU A 441 29.59 -24.32 -19.66
CA LEU A 441 29.72 -23.71 -18.32
C LEU A 441 28.39 -23.09 -17.84
N ALA A 442 27.61 -22.52 -18.75
CA ALA A 442 26.29 -22.00 -18.45
C ALA A 442 25.31 -23.13 -18.02
N ILE A 443 25.39 -24.29 -18.71
CA ILE A 443 24.64 -25.49 -18.35
C ILE A 443 25.07 -25.99 -16.96
N ALA A 444 26.37 -26.10 -16.71
CA ALA A 444 26.89 -26.55 -15.43
C ALA A 444 26.42 -25.64 -14.28
N LYS A 445 26.54 -24.31 -14.42
CA LYS A 445 26.03 -23.36 -13.42
C LYS A 445 24.53 -23.51 -13.18
N ASN A 446 23.72 -23.62 -14.22
CA ASN A 446 22.28 -23.76 -14.11
C ASN A 446 21.90 -25.06 -13.36
N VAL A 447 22.51 -26.19 -13.71
CA VAL A 447 22.30 -27.45 -13.01
C VAL A 447 22.66 -27.37 -11.52
N ILE A 448 23.80 -26.78 -11.20
CA ILE A 448 24.25 -26.63 -9.80
C ILE A 448 23.27 -25.74 -9.03
N GLN A 449 22.78 -24.65 -9.62
CA GLN A 449 21.77 -23.78 -9.04
C GLN A 449 20.41 -24.49 -8.84
N MET A 450 19.99 -25.35 -9.78
CA MET A 450 18.78 -26.17 -9.63
C MET A 450 18.89 -27.13 -8.42
N HIS A 451 20.09 -27.55 -8.06
CA HIS A 451 20.38 -28.35 -6.86
C HIS A 451 20.64 -27.49 -5.61
N HIS A 452 20.32 -26.18 -5.63
CA HIS A 452 20.60 -25.23 -4.56
C HIS A 452 22.09 -25.11 -4.20
N GLY A 453 22.96 -25.48 -5.14
CA GLY A 453 24.41 -25.40 -5.00
C GLY A 453 25.00 -24.08 -5.49
N ILE A 454 26.29 -23.95 -5.30
CA ILE A 454 27.10 -22.80 -5.74
C ILE A 454 28.30 -23.34 -6.51
N ILE A 455 28.72 -22.65 -7.55
CA ILE A 455 29.94 -22.89 -8.30
C ILE A 455 30.82 -21.63 -8.26
N ASP A 456 32.08 -21.82 -7.93
CA ASP A 456 33.12 -20.80 -7.91
C ASP A 456 34.27 -21.21 -8.83
N VAL A 457 35.06 -20.23 -9.29
CA VAL A 457 36.21 -20.41 -10.16
C VAL A 457 37.42 -19.64 -9.64
N GLU A 458 38.55 -20.30 -9.63
CA GLU A 458 39.86 -19.70 -9.37
C GLU A 458 40.77 -20.04 -10.55
N SER A 459 41.42 -19.05 -11.16
CA SER A 459 42.27 -19.30 -12.33
C SER A 459 43.38 -18.27 -12.42
N THR A 460 44.57 -18.73 -12.83
CA THR A 460 45.73 -17.90 -13.15
C THR A 460 46.16 -18.19 -14.58
N PRO A 461 46.28 -17.18 -15.46
CA PRO A 461 46.77 -17.38 -16.79
C PRO A 461 48.12 -18.10 -16.82
N GLY A 462 48.22 -19.20 -17.55
CA GLY A 462 49.43 -20.02 -17.65
C GLY A 462 49.66 -21.02 -16.52
N GLU A 463 48.87 -21.06 -15.47
CA GLU A 463 49.02 -22.05 -14.36
C GLU A 463 47.86 -23.09 -14.37
N GLY A 464 46.66 -22.68 -14.78
CA GLY A 464 45.48 -23.57 -14.86
C GLY A 464 44.25 -22.96 -14.21
N THR A 465 43.21 -23.80 -14.09
CA THR A 465 41.89 -23.39 -13.54
C THR A 465 41.41 -24.40 -12.51
N THR A 466 40.73 -23.91 -11.49
CA THR A 466 40.02 -24.73 -10.50
C THR A 466 38.55 -24.30 -10.44
N PHE A 467 37.64 -25.18 -10.87
CA PHE A 467 36.22 -25.04 -10.61
C PHE A 467 35.84 -25.77 -9.32
N SER A 468 35.20 -25.06 -8.41
CA SER A 468 34.75 -25.61 -7.11
C SER A 468 33.22 -25.54 -7.03
N MET A 469 32.55 -26.68 -6.93
CA MET A 469 31.10 -26.73 -6.73
C MET A 469 30.77 -27.27 -5.34
N ARG A 470 29.76 -26.68 -4.71
CA ARG A 470 29.19 -27.06 -3.42
C ARG A 470 27.71 -27.33 -3.59
N ILE A 471 27.25 -28.52 -3.23
CA ILE A 471 25.87 -28.93 -3.40
C ILE A 471 25.36 -29.58 -2.09
N PRO A 472 24.11 -29.29 -1.65
CA PRO A 472 23.53 -29.90 -0.46
C PRO A 472 23.45 -31.45 -0.61
N LEU A 473 23.70 -32.18 0.48
CA LEU A 473 23.53 -33.63 0.50
C LEU A 473 22.07 -34.06 0.43
N THR A 474 21.16 -33.23 0.93
CA THR A 474 19.72 -33.48 0.92
C THR A 474 19.02 -32.41 0.10
N TYR A 475 18.17 -32.83 -0.82
CA TYR A 475 17.35 -31.93 -1.62
C TYR A 475 16.08 -31.55 -0.88
N VAL A 476 15.92 -30.28 -0.51
CA VAL A 476 14.73 -29.74 0.15
C VAL A 476 13.96 -28.90 -0.87
N LEU A 477 12.75 -29.33 -1.23
CA LEU A 477 11.83 -28.50 -2.00
C LEU A 477 11.52 -27.21 -1.19
N ARG A 478 11.82 -26.04 -1.74
CA ARG A 478 11.35 -24.79 -1.18
C ARG A 478 9.82 -24.79 -1.21
N GLN A 479 9.18 -25.02 -0.06
CA GLN A 479 7.78 -24.73 0.09
C GLN A 479 7.61 -23.23 -0.13
N GLU A 480 6.81 -22.85 -1.14
CA GLU A 480 6.34 -21.46 -1.25
C GLU A 480 5.68 -21.08 0.07
N VAL A 481 6.32 -20.18 0.81
CA VAL A 481 5.68 -19.50 1.94
C VAL A 481 4.54 -18.69 1.33
N LYS A 482 3.32 -19.26 1.35
CA LYS A 482 2.10 -18.50 1.11
C LYS A 482 1.99 -17.47 2.23
N SER A 483 2.42 -16.23 1.96
CA SER A 483 2.14 -15.04 2.78
C SER A 483 0.82 -14.41 2.32
#